data_581c32a6de477066cf7a1040f78ade4a
#
_entry.id   581c32a6de477066cf7a1040f78ade4a
#
_cell.length_a   1.000
_cell.length_b   1.000
_cell.length_c   1.000
_cell.angle_alpha   90.00
_cell.angle_beta   90.00
_cell.angle_gamma   90.00
#
_symmetry.space_group_name_H-M   'P 1'
#
loop_
_entity.id
_entity.type
_entity.pdbx_description
1 polymer ?
#
loop_
_entity_poly.entity_id
_entity_poly.type
_entity_poly.pdbx_seq_one_letter_code
_entity_poly.pdbx_strand_id
1 'polypeptide(L)'
;MKTIQNPILRGFCPDPCMIRTGDDYYIATSTFEWWPCVNLYHSKDLAHWEQLPSPLREPGQMDLRGDPNSGGIWAPDLSWDGQYYYLLVTNVTTKKGRWYNTHNYMSRAASITGPWSQPVYLNSIGFDPSLLHDTDGKCYLVNMVNGFKGVLVQQMDPETGALLGERRKVYSGSGIGCTEGPRIYHIGSWYYLVVAEGGTGYSHCVTIARSDNVFGPYETMPDNPLLTSDQNDLTAIQKLSLIHISEPTRP
;
A
#
# COMPACT_ATOMS: atom_id res chain seq x y z
N MET A 1 15.30 16.59 -20.91
CA MET A 1 14.36 15.78 -20.11
C MET A 1 14.91 14.37 -20.13
N LYS A 2 15.10 13.74 -18.95
CA LYS A 2 15.51 12.32 -18.90
C LYS A 2 14.26 11.47 -19.14
N THR A 3 14.32 10.50 -20.03
CA THR A 3 13.20 9.59 -20.35
C THR A 3 13.45 8.26 -19.65
N ILE A 4 12.43 7.72 -18.99
CA ILE A 4 12.44 6.38 -18.43
C ILE A 4 11.66 5.49 -19.37
N GLN A 5 12.23 4.35 -19.72
CA GLN A 5 11.60 3.38 -20.61
C GLN A 5 10.94 2.27 -19.79
N ASN A 6 9.66 2.07 -19.97
CA ASN A 6 8.93 0.95 -19.39
C ASN A 6 9.14 -0.35 -20.19
N PRO A 7 9.05 -1.53 -19.52
CA PRO A 7 8.88 -1.70 -18.08
C PRO A 7 10.18 -1.49 -17.32
N ILE A 8 10.12 -0.76 -16.20
CA ILE A 8 11.26 -0.56 -15.29
C ILE A 8 11.60 -1.84 -14.49
N LEU A 9 10.60 -2.66 -14.19
CA LEU A 9 10.74 -3.98 -13.62
C LEU A 9 10.11 -5.00 -14.57
N ARG A 10 10.84 -6.08 -14.85
CA ARG A 10 10.36 -7.16 -15.72
C ARG A 10 9.84 -8.33 -14.91
N GLY A 11 8.83 -9.03 -15.43
CA GLY A 11 8.25 -10.21 -14.83
C GLY A 11 7.03 -9.89 -13.97
N PHE A 12 6.81 -10.69 -12.91
CA PHE A 12 5.67 -10.57 -12.03
C PHE A 12 6.00 -9.64 -10.87
N CYS A 13 5.60 -8.38 -10.99
CA CYS A 13 5.83 -7.31 -10.00
C CYS A 13 4.53 -6.56 -9.72
N PRO A 14 3.50 -7.23 -9.17
CA PRO A 14 2.19 -6.61 -8.92
C PRO A 14 2.21 -5.73 -7.68
N ASP A 15 1.21 -4.85 -7.60
CA ASP A 15 0.91 -4.01 -6.45
C ASP A 15 2.11 -3.21 -5.93
N PRO A 16 2.80 -2.43 -6.79
CA PRO A 16 4.00 -1.74 -6.39
C PRO A 16 3.70 -0.61 -5.42
N CYS A 17 4.41 -0.60 -4.28
CA CYS A 17 4.53 0.56 -3.40
C CYS A 17 5.91 1.17 -3.58
N MET A 18 6.00 2.47 -3.85
CA MET A 18 7.28 3.17 -4.00
C MET A 18 7.43 4.28 -2.96
N ILE A 19 8.62 4.34 -2.37
CA ILE A 19 9.03 5.44 -1.49
C ILE A 19 10.37 6.02 -1.94
N ARG A 20 10.63 7.26 -1.49
CA ARG A 20 11.94 7.91 -1.62
C ARG A 20 12.49 8.25 -0.24
N THR A 21 13.76 7.93 0.01
CA THR A 21 14.49 8.36 1.20
C THR A 21 15.84 8.96 0.79
N GLY A 22 15.99 10.29 0.97
CA GLY A 22 17.15 11.00 0.43
C GLY A 22 17.20 10.90 -1.09
N ASP A 23 18.28 10.32 -1.63
CA ASP A 23 18.49 10.12 -3.07
C ASP A 23 18.18 8.69 -3.53
N ASP A 24 17.61 7.87 -2.64
CA ASP A 24 17.30 6.49 -2.88
C ASP A 24 15.81 6.29 -3.10
N TYR A 25 15.46 5.45 -4.08
CA TYR A 25 14.10 5.03 -4.37
C TYR A 25 13.97 3.53 -4.10
N TYR A 26 12.87 3.12 -3.48
CA TYR A 26 12.59 1.73 -3.17
C TYR A 26 11.21 1.35 -3.66
N ILE A 27 11.09 0.17 -4.27
CA ILE A 27 9.81 -0.42 -4.64
C ILE A 27 9.65 -1.75 -3.90
N ALA A 28 8.51 -1.92 -3.23
CA ALA A 28 8.06 -3.20 -2.72
C ALA A 28 6.90 -3.71 -3.59
N THR A 29 6.86 -5.02 -3.87
CA THR A 29 5.77 -5.65 -4.63
C THR A 29 5.23 -6.88 -3.93
N SER A 30 3.95 -7.20 -4.14
CA SER A 30 3.34 -8.42 -3.63
C SER A 30 3.93 -9.66 -4.29
N THR A 31 3.85 -10.79 -3.60
CA THR A 31 4.32 -12.09 -4.07
C THR A 31 3.23 -13.16 -4.00
N PHE A 32 2.05 -12.82 -3.48
CA PHE A 32 0.96 -13.75 -3.24
C PHE A 32 1.44 -14.97 -2.43
N GLU A 33 1.17 -16.18 -2.88
CA GLU A 33 1.58 -17.45 -2.22
C GLU A 33 3.07 -17.78 -2.39
N TRP A 34 3.85 -16.96 -3.10
CA TRP A 34 5.25 -17.26 -3.39
C TRP A 34 6.20 -16.75 -2.30
N TRP A 35 7.16 -17.60 -1.96
CA TRP A 35 8.23 -17.27 -1.03
C TRP A 35 9.49 -16.78 -1.79
N PRO A 36 10.26 -15.80 -1.29
CA PRO A 36 10.05 -15.01 -0.05
C PRO A 36 8.93 -13.98 -0.18
N CYS A 37 8.37 -13.60 0.98
CA CYS A 37 7.24 -12.68 1.04
C CYS A 37 7.67 -11.23 0.78
N VAL A 38 7.24 -10.61 -0.29
CA VAL A 38 7.58 -9.27 -0.75
C VAL A 38 8.91 -9.23 -1.50
N ASN A 39 8.86 -8.80 -2.75
CA ASN A 39 10.06 -8.39 -3.49
C ASN A 39 10.38 -6.93 -3.16
N LEU A 40 11.66 -6.63 -3.02
CA LEU A 40 12.16 -5.29 -2.74
C LEU A 40 13.19 -4.89 -3.81
N TYR A 41 13.07 -3.67 -4.31
CA TYR A 41 13.96 -3.13 -5.33
C TYR A 41 14.46 -1.75 -4.92
N HIS A 42 15.66 -1.39 -5.41
CA HIS A 42 16.33 -0.13 -5.16
C HIS A 42 16.76 0.53 -6.46
N SER A 43 16.70 1.86 -6.49
CA SER A 43 17.21 2.69 -7.57
C SER A 43 17.70 4.03 -7.08
N LYS A 44 18.67 4.62 -7.80
CA LYS A 44 19.14 6.00 -7.63
C LYS A 44 18.57 6.95 -8.67
N ASP A 45 17.96 6.43 -9.75
CA ASP A 45 17.60 7.23 -10.92
C ASP A 45 16.22 6.91 -11.51
N LEU A 46 15.46 6.00 -10.87
CA LEU A 46 14.14 5.51 -11.29
C LEU A 46 14.16 4.69 -12.61
N ALA A 47 15.31 4.58 -13.27
CA ALA A 47 15.45 3.86 -14.53
C ALA A 47 16.15 2.50 -14.39
N HIS A 48 17.13 2.44 -13.49
CA HIS A 48 17.91 1.23 -13.23
C HIS A 48 17.61 0.73 -11.82
N TRP A 49 17.08 -0.48 -11.74
CA TRP A 49 16.63 -1.09 -10.51
C TRP A 49 17.41 -2.37 -10.22
N GLU A 50 17.85 -2.52 -8.98
CA GLU A 50 18.43 -3.74 -8.44
C GLU A 50 17.51 -4.38 -7.42
N GLN A 51 17.43 -5.70 -7.41
CA GLN A 51 16.67 -6.43 -6.42
C GLN A 51 17.47 -6.52 -5.12
N LEU A 52 16.85 -6.11 -4.03
CA LEU A 52 17.36 -6.27 -2.68
C LEU A 52 16.86 -7.57 -2.04
N PRO A 53 17.52 -8.02 -0.95
CA PRO A 53 16.97 -9.11 -0.16
C PRO A 53 15.57 -8.82 0.36
N SER A 54 14.68 -9.80 0.26
CA SER A 54 13.30 -9.67 0.78
C SER A 54 13.30 -9.32 2.27
N PRO A 55 12.40 -8.40 2.70
CA PRO A 55 12.22 -8.07 4.11
C PRO A 55 11.75 -9.24 4.97
N LEU A 56 10.91 -10.12 4.40
CA LEU A 56 10.29 -11.26 5.08
C LEU A 56 10.81 -12.58 4.50
N ARG A 57 12.07 -12.88 4.78
CA ARG A 57 12.78 -14.05 4.23
C ARG A 57 13.22 -15.08 5.28
N GLU A 58 13.15 -14.71 6.56
CA GLU A 58 13.61 -15.59 7.62
C GLU A 58 12.51 -16.60 8.02
N PRO A 59 12.88 -17.86 8.30
CA PRO A 59 11.91 -18.84 8.78
C PRO A 59 11.15 -18.34 10.01
N GLY A 60 9.83 -18.50 9.99
CA GLY A 60 8.96 -18.08 11.09
C GLY A 60 8.47 -16.64 11.04
N GLN A 61 8.95 -15.80 10.09
CA GLN A 61 8.37 -14.47 9.90
C GLN A 61 6.95 -14.54 9.31
N MET A 62 6.75 -15.39 8.32
CA MET A 62 5.43 -15.65 7.72
C MET A 62 5.28 -17.13 7.40
N ASP A 63 4.06 -17.65 7.46
CA ASP A 63 3.72 -19.00 7.05
C ASP A 63 2.67 -18.96 5.94
N LEU A 64 3.08 -19.27 4.72
CA LEU A 64 2.21 -19.30 3.53
C LEU A 64 1.72 -20.71 3.19
N ARG A 65 2.04 -21.71 4.02
CA ARG A 65 1.64 -23.10 3.76
C ARG A 65 0.12 -23.23 3.86
N GLY A 66 -0.49 -23.69 2.77
CA GLY A 66 -1.94 -23.85 2.67
C GLY A 66 -2.69 -22.62 2.19
N ASP A 67 -2.02 -21.52 1.95
CA ASP A 67 -2.64 -20.35 1.32
C ASP A 67 -3.10 -20.71 -0.10
N PRO A 68 -4.28 -20.21 -0.52
CA PRO A 68 -4.82 -20.53 -1.82
C PRO A 68 -4.06 -19.81 -2.94
N ASN A 69 -4.18 -20.32 -4.17
CA ASN A 69 -3.69 -19.62 -5.36
C ASN A 69 -4.16 -18.16 -5.37
N SER A 70 -3.24 -17.23 -5.59
CA SER A 70 -3.45 -15.77 -5.48
C SER A 70 -3.94 -15.33 -4.10
N GLY A 71 -3.77 -16.11 -3.07
CA GLY A 71 -3.80 -15.73 -1.66
C GLY A 71 -2.42 -15.30 -1.19
N GLY A 72 -2.09 -15.53 0.10
CA GLY A 72 -0.80 -15.14 0.66
C GLY A 72 -0.61 -13.62 0.73
N ILE A 73 0.56 -13.12 0.36
CA ILE A 73 0.95 -11.72 0.55
C ILE A 73 0.42 -10.84 -0.57
N TRP A 74 -0.57 -10.03 -0.23
CA TRP A 74 -1.15 -9.01 -1.10
C TRP A 74 -0.37 -7.69 -1.01
N ALA A 75 -0.92 -6.61 -1.57
CA ALA A 75 -0.28 -5.32 -1.72
C ALA A 75 0.49 -4.89 -0.46
N PRO A 76 1.83 -4.74 -0.55
CA PRO A 76 2.62 -4.23 0.55
C PRO A 76 2.55 -2.72 0.63
N ASP A 77 2.67 -2.16 1.82
CA ASP A 77 3.01 -0.76 2.03
C ASP A 77 4.42 -0.64 2.59
N LEU A 78 5.19 0.27 2.03
CA LEU A 78 6.53 0.63 2.51
C LEU A 78 6.51 2.10 2.90
N SER A 79 6.95 2.44 4.12
CA SER A 79 7.03 3.81 4.59
C SER A 79 8.29 4.07 5.41
N TRP A 80 8.61 5.34 5.64
CA TRP A 80 9.78 5.80 6.38
C TRP A 80 9.41 7.00 7.26
N ASP A 81 9.74 6.94 8.54
CA ASP A 81 9.42 8.02 9.50
C ASP A 81 10.59 8.98 9.78
N GLY A 82 11.73 8.78 9.12
CA GLY A 82 12.97 9.50 9.38
C GLY A 82 13.99 8.69 10.17
N GLN A 83 13.59 7.58 10.79
CA GLN A 83 14.44 6.71 11.60
C GLN A 83 14.30 5.22 11.24
N TYR A 84 13.09 4.75 10.97
CA TYR A 84 12.79 3.37 10.64
C TYR A 84 12.01 3.24 9.34
N TYR A 85 12.28 2.16 8.62
CA TYR A 85 11.42 1.66 7.57
C TYR A 85 10.34 0.77 8.18
N TYR A 86 9.13 0.89 7.65
CA TYR A 86 7.97 0.07 8.01
C TYR A 86 7.48 -0.65 6.77
N LEU A 87 7.25 -1.93 6.90
CA LEU A 87 6.62 -2.75 5.88
C LEU A 87 5.30 -3.28 6.45
N LEU A 88 4.21 -3.00 5.78
CA LEU A 88 2.91 -3.58 6.07
C LEU A 88 2.54 -4.55 4.96
N VAL A 89 1.89 -5.64 5.33
CA VAL A 89 1.39 -6.64 4.39
C VAL A 89 0.07 -7.22 4.88
N THR A 90 -0.75 -7.68 3.95
CA THR A 90 -1.88 -8.57 4.24
C THR A 90 -1.51 -9.99 3.85
N ASN A 91 -1.65 -10.95 4.76
CA ASN A 91 -1.69 -12.36 4.40
C ASN A 91 -3.14 -12.83 4.24
N VAL A 92 -3.46 -13.36 3.05
CA VAL A 92 -4.80 -13.83 2.69
C VAL A 92 -4.82 -15.36 2.70
N THR A 93 -5.34 -15.93 3.78
CA THR A 93 -5.32 -17.37 4.04
C THR A 93 -6.55 -18.10 3.48
N THR A 94 -7.61 -17.38 3.09
CA THR A 94 -8.76 -17.95 2.37
C THR A 94 -9.49 -16.89 1.54
N LYS A 95 -10.00 -17.33 0.37
CA LYS A 95 -10.77 -16.53 -0.59
C LYS A 95 -12.10 -17.21 -0.95
N LYS A 96 -12.58 -18.15 -0.16
CA LYS A 96 -13.80 -18.92 -0.47
C LYS A 96 -15.05 -18.15 -0.07
N GLY A 97 -15.97 -18.00 -1.06
CA GLY A 97 -17.28 -17.41 -0.85
C GLY A 97 -17.23 -15.91 -0.55
N ARG A 98 -18.05 -15.45 0.39
CA ARG A 98 -18.13 -14.05 0.82
C ARG A 98 -17.06 -13.67 1.84
N TRP A 99 -16.25 -14.59 2.30
CA TRP A 99 -15.34 -14.43 3.41
C TRP A 99 -13.91 -14.51 2.91
N TYR A 100 -13.24 -13.38 3.02
CA TYR A 100 -11.80 -13.32 2.95
C TYR A 100 -11.26 -13.40 4.37
N ASN A 101 -10.34 -14.32 4.62
CA ASN A 101 -9.60 -14.34 5.87
C ASN A 101 -8.28 -13.62 5.63
N THR A 102 -8.25 -12.35 6.01
CA THR A 102 -7.14 -11.42 5.79
C THR A 102 -6.51 -11.07 7.12
N HIS A 103 -5.19 -11.08 7.18
CA HIS A 103 -4.44 -10.76 8.38
C HIS A 103 -3.40 -9.70 8.03
N ASN A 104 -3.52 -8.51 8.62
CA ASN A 104 -2.59 -7.42 8.44
C ASN A 104 -1.45 -7.50 9.45
N TYR A 105 -0.21 -7.35 8.95
CA TYR A 105 1.01 -7.40 9.74
C TYR A 105 1.89 -6.21 9.45
N MET A 106 2.73 -5.87 10.41
CA MET A 106 3.77 -4.84 10.29
C MET A 106 5.12 -5.42 10.72
N SER A 107 6.16 -5.11 9.93
CA SER A 107 7.57 -5.27 10.34
C SER A 107 8.28 -3.93 10.23
N ARG A 108 9.34 -3.72 11.02
CA ARG A 108 10.16 -2.52 10.93
C ARG A 108 11.66 -2.84 10.94
N ALA A 109 12.47 -1.93 10.37
CA ALA A 109 13.91 -2.03 10.35
C ALA A 109 14.57 -0.64 10.34
N ALA A 110 15.72 -0.49 10.97
CA ALA A 110 16.51 0.74 10.88
C ALA A 110 17.24 0.89 9.54
N SER A 111 17.43 -0.21 8.81
CA SER A 111 18.00 -0.23 7.47
C SER A 111 17.04 -0.95 6.52
N ILE A 112 16.93 -0.48 5.28
CA ILE A 112 16.09 -1.10 4.26
C ILE A 112 16.49 -2.56 3.97
N THR A 113 17.76 -2.89 4.14
CA THR A 113 18.28 -4.26 3.98
C THR A 113 18.14 -5.12 5.24
N GLY A 114 17.59 -4.55 6.32
CA GLY A 114 17.34 -5.21 7.60
C GLY A 114 18.48 -5.08 8.62
N PRO A 115 18.45 -5.86 9.71
CA PRO A 115 17.46 -6.91 9.96
C PRO A 115 16.05 -6.33 10.18
N TRP A 116 15.05 -6.98 9.59
CA TRP A 116 13.64 -6.67 9.81
C TRP A 116 13.11 -7.39 11.05
N SER A 117 12.28 -6.71 11.81
CA SER A 117 11.64 -7.32 12.99
C SER A 117 10.74 -8.49 12.62
N GLN A 118 10.42 -9.33 13.60
CA GLN A 118 9.32 -10.26 13.46
C GLN A 118 8.03 -9.49 13.16
N PRO A 119 7.17 -9.98 12.25
CA PRO A 119 5.90 -9.34 11.95
C PRO A 119 4.98 -9.27 13.16
N VAL A 120 4.48 -8.09 13.44
CA VAL A 120 3.46 -7.85 14.47
C VAL A 120 2.09 -7.89 13.81
N TYR A 121 1.19 -8.70 14.35
CA TYR A 121 -0.21 -8.75 13.92
C TYR A 121 -0.93 -7.47 14.29
N LEU A 122 -1.66 -6.87 13.34
CA LEU A 122 -2.42 -5.64 13.54
C LEU A 122 -3.93 -5.90 13.65
N ASN A 123 -4.53 -6.44 12.61
CA ASN A 123 -5.97 -6.74 12.56
C ASN A 123 -6.32 -7.72 11.44
N SER A 124 -7.59 -8.20 11.43
CA SER A 124 -8.15 -9.07 10.39
C SER A 124 -9.45 -8.51 9.79
N ILE A 125 -9.53 -7.19 9.64
CA ILE A 125 -10.79 -6.53 9.25
C ILE A 125 -10.88 -6.35 7.73
N GLY A 126 -9.73 -6.28 7.08
CA GLY A 126 -9.61 -6.00 5.67
C GLY A 126 -8.19 -6.19 5.17
N PHE A 127 -7.83 -5.47 4.13
CA PHE A 127 -6.58 -5.62 3.39
C PHE A 127 -6.02 -4.25 2.99
N ASP A 128 -4.89 -4.26 2.28
CA ASP A 128 -4.17 -3.07 1.81
C ASP A 128 -3.88 -2.08 2.96
N PRO A 129 -3.16 -2.51 3.99
CA PRO A 129 -2.78 -1.62 5.07
C PRO A 129 -1.71 -0.64 4.61
N SER A 130 -1.79 0.61 5.07
CA SER A 130 -0.75 1.62 4.89
C SER A 130 -0.57 2.44 6.16
N LEU A 131 0.56 3.17 6.27
CA LEU A 131 0.83 4.07 7.39
C LEU A 131 0.89 5.52 6.95
N LEU A 132 0.26 6.37 7.76
CA LEU A 132 0.54 7.80 7.78
C LEU A 132 1.40 8.11 9.01
N HIS A 133 2.63 8.55 8.79
CA HIS A 133 3.45 9.22 9.82
C HIS A 133 3.14 10.71 9.76
N ASP A 134 2.33 11.18 10.71
CA ASP A 134 1.82 12.56 10.67
C ASP A 134 2.83 13.56 11.25
N THR A 135 2.68 14.80 10.89
CA THR A 135 3.54 15.91 11.31
C THR A 135 3.41 16.25 12.80
N ASP A 136 2.34 15.81 13.45
CA ASP A 136 2.13 15.93 14.90
C ASP A 136 2.81 14.83 15.73
N GLY A 137 3.57 13.96 15.06
CA GLY A 137 4.29 12.83 15.67
C GLY A 137 3.43 11.60 15.93
N LYS A 138 2.17 11.60 15.50
CA LYS A 138 1.30 10.41 15.57
C LYS A 138 1.44 9.56 14.31
N CYS A 139 1.11 8.29 14.47
CA CYS A 139 1.04 7.35 13.37
C CYS A 139 -0.38 6.78 13.27
N TYR A 140 -0.85 6.61 12.04
CA TYR A 140 -2.18 6.10 11.75
C TYR A 140 -2.11 4.93 10.80
N LEU A 141 -2.75 3.82 11.18
CA LEU A 141 -3.03 2.71 10.30
C LEU A 141 -4.26 3.03 9.45
N VAL A 142 -4.10 2.86 8.15
CA VAL A 142 -5.17 3.01 7.16
C VAL A 142 -5.35 1.66 6.49
N ASN A 143 -6.55 1.13 6.35
CA ASN A 143 -6.78 -0.09 5.57
C ASN A 143 -8.21 -0.15 5.02
N MET A 144 -8.37 -0.96 3.99
CA MET A 144 -9.66 -1.27 3.39
C MET A 144 -10.41 -2.30 4.23
N VAL A 145 -11.75 -2.17 4.29
CA VAL A 145 -12.62 -3.20 4.90
C VAL A 145 -12.93 -4.28 3.89
N ASN A 146 -12.91 -5.54 4.30
CA ASN A 146 -13.29 -6.68 3.47
C ASN A 146 -14.63 -6.45 2.77
N GLY A 147 -14.68 -6.81 1.47
CA GLY A 147 -15.85 -6.58 0.61
C GLY A 147 -16.00 -5.13 0.15
N PHE A 148 -14.92 -4.37 0.12
CA PHE A 148 -14.86 -2.97 -0.35
C PHE A 148 -15.83 -2.04 0.40
N LYS A 149 -15.98 -2.27 1.71
CA LYS A 149 -16.98 -1.55 2.54
C LYS A 149 -16.51 -0.20 3.05
N GLY A 150 -15.37 0.26 2.61
CA GLY A 150 -14.81 1.58 2.90
C GLY A 150 -13.45 1.52 3.58
N VAL A 151 -12.87 2.70 3.71
CA VAL A 151 -11.54 2.91 4.29
C VAL A 151 -11.67 3.19 5.79
N LEU A 152 -10.82 2.53 6.58
CA LEU A 152 -10.70 2.73 8.02
C LEU A 152 -9.40 3.46 8.34
N VAL A 153 -9.47 4.29 9.38
CA VAL A 153 -8.31 4.91 10.02
C VAL A 153 -8.36 4.62 11.52
N GLN A 154 -7.21 4.24 12.06
CA GLN A 154 -7.02 4.09 13.51
C GLN A 154 -5.63 4.54 13.91
N GLN A 155 -5.50 5.28 15.00
CA GLN A 155 -4.18 5.62 15.54
C GLN A 155 -3.43 4.35 15.94
N MET A 156 -2.11 4.35 15.76
CA MET A 156 -1.25 3.21 16.06
C MET A 156 0.04 3.69 16.72
N ASP A 157 0.54 2.91 17.64
CA ASP A 157 1.92 3.04 18.11
C ASP A 157 2.86 2.35 17.10
N PRO A 158 3.70 3.09 16.37
CA PRO A 158 4.58 2.51 15.34
C PRO A 158 5.69 1.64 15.92
N GLU A 159 6.00 1.77 17.21
CA GLU A 159 7.01 0.94 17.84
C GLU A 159 6.53 -0.48 18.11
N THR A 160 5.32 -0.60 18.62
CA THR A 160 4.74 -1.86 19.09
C THR A 160 3.70 -2.45 18.14
N GLY A 161 3.16 -1.66 17.20
CA GLY A 161 2.01 -2.01 16.37
C GLY A 161 0.67 -1.97 17.12
N ALA A 162 0.66 -1.49 18.38
CA ALA A 162 -0.57 -1.41 19.17
C ALA A 162 -1.55 -0.41 18.57
N LEU A 163 -2.77 -0.85 18.29
CA LEU A 163 -3.86 0.00 17.81
C LEU A 163 -4.45 0.78 18.96
N LEU A 164 -4.54 2.10 18.82
CA LEU A 164 -4.93 3.04 19.86
C LEU A 164 -6.26 3.72 19.53
N GLY A 165 -7.07 3.93 20.55
CA GLY A 165 -8.32 4.66 20.42
C GLY A 165 -9.35 3.98 19.51
N GLU A 166 -10.31 4.77 19.04
CA GLU A 166 -11.42 4.31 18.22
C GLU A 166 -11.02 4.20 16.75
N ARG A 167 -11.41 3.10 16.13
CA ARG A 167 -11.31 2.92 14.67
C ARG A 167 -12.50 3.61 14.00
N ARG A 168 -12.21 4.42 12.97
CA ARG A 168 -13.26 5.15 12.23
C ARG A 168 -13.26 4.81 10.75
N LYS A 169 -14.46 4.63 10.19
CA LYS A 169 -14.65 4.59 8.75
C LYS A 169 -14.68 6.02 8.23
N VAL A 170 -13.74 6.37 7.37
CA VAL A 170 -13.51 7.74 6.91
C VAL A 170 -13.99 8.00 5.49
N TYR A 171 -14.09 6.94 4.67
CA TYR A 171 -14.47 7.06 3.25
C TYR A 171 -15.15 5.80 2.75
N SER A 172 -16.07 5.94 1.80
CA SER A 172 -16.81 4.81 1.20
C SER A 172 -16.55 4.62 -0.29
N GLY A 173 -15.64 5.40 -0.87
CA GLY A 173 -15.34 5.41 -2.29
C GLY A 173 -16.04 6.57 -3.03
N SER A 174 -15.60 6.81 -4.28
CA SER A 174 -16.15 7.87 -5.15
C SER A 174 -17.48 7.49 -5.80
N GLY A 175 -17.87 6.21 -5.72
CA GLY A 175 -19.03 5.66 -6.44
C GLY A 175 -18.65 4.79 -7.65
N ILE A 176 -17.39 4.79 -8.08
CA ILE A 176 -16.90 3.91 -9.15
C ILE A 176 -16.94 2.44 -8.70
N GLY A 177 -16.63 2.19 -7.43
CA GLY A 177 -16.66 0.87 -6.82
C GLY A 177 -15.30 0.18 -6.74
N CYS A 178 -15.24 -0.93 -5.99
CA CYS A 178 -14.01 -1.66 -5.72
C CYS A 178 -12.89 -0.74 -5.19
N THR A 179 -13.21 0.10 -4.22
CA THR A 179 -12.24 0.99 -3.57
C THR A 179 -11.21 0.17 -2.81
N GLU A 180 -9.92 0.33 -3.10
CA GLU A 180 -8.81 -0.43 -2.52
C GLU A 180 -7.52 0.40 -2.45
N GLY A 181 -6.44 -0.12 -1.88
CA GLY A 181 -5.14 0.52 -1.81
C GLY A 181 -5.13 1.92 -1.15
N PRO A 182 -5.80 2.13 0.00
CA PRO A 182 -5.90 3.47 0.57
C PRO A 182 -4.56 3.94 1.13
N ARG A 183 -4.17 5.17 0.77
CA ARG A 183 -3.02 5.86 1.35
C ARG A 183 -3.34 7.32 1.64
N ILE A 184 -2.99 7.79 2.83
CA ILE A 184 -3.22 9.18 3.24
C ILE A 184 -1.90 9.94 3.22
N TYR A 185 -1.95 11.16 2.68
CA TYR A 185 -0.86 12.13 2.69
C TYR A 185 -1.33 13.39 3.41
N HIS A 186 -0.51 13.91 4.32
CA HIS A 186 -0.76 15.20 4.97
C HIS A 186 0.07 16.29 4.29
N ILE A 187 -0.59 17.18 3.55
CA ILE A 187 0.06 18.23 2.76
C ILE A 187 -0.56 19.59 3.13
N GLY A 188 0.23 20.44 3.75
CA GLY A 188 -0.26 21.72 4.27
C GLY A 188 -1.29 21.52 5.38
N SER A 189 -2.53 21.98 5.17
CA SER A 189 -3.64 21.82 6.11
C SER A 189 -4.61 20.68 5.73
N TRP A 190 -4.27 19.88 4.71
CA TRP A 190 -5.16 18.89 4.16
C TRP A 190 -4.60 17.49 4.22
N TYR A 191 -5.47 16.55 4.54
CA TYR A 191 -5.26 15.12 4.38
C TYR A 191 -5.83 14.69 3.03
N TYR A 192 -5.00 14.16 2.17
CA TYR A 192 -5.38 13.61 0.87
C TYR A 192 -5.39 12.09 0.94
N LEU A 193 -6.56 11.51 0.72
CA LEU A 193 -6.72 10.06 0.63
C LEU A 193 -6.69 9.67 -0.84
N VAL A 194 -5.67 8.94 -1.23
CA VAL A 194 -5.53 8.33 -2.56
C VAL A 194 -5.99 6.89 -2.47
N VAL A 195 -6.82 6.46 -3.41
CA VAL A 195 -7.33 5.09 -3.50
C VAL A 195 -7.33 4.61 -4.95
N ALA A 196 -7.24 3.30 -5.13
CA ALA A 196 -7.56 2.65 -6.40
C ALA A 196 -9.04 2.30 -6.43
N GLU A 197 -9.67 2.41 -7.60
CA GLU A 197 -11.08 2.04 -7.83
C GLU A 197 -11.25 1.35 -9.17
N GLY A 198 -12.44 0.77 -9.44
CA GLY A 198 -12.75 0.07 -10.68
C GLY A 198 -12.29 -1.40 -10.72
N GLY A 199 -11.68 -1.89 -9.66
CA GLY A 199 -11.16 -3.26 -9.56
C GLY A 199 -9.98 -3.52 -10.51
N THR A 200 -9.50 -4.77 -10.57
CA THR A 200 -8.31 -5.17 -11.35
C THR A 200 -8.58 -5.38 -12.85
N GLY A 201 -9.51 -4.60 -13.43
CA GLY A 201 -9.90 -4.65 -14.83
C GLY A 201 -9.41 -3.43 -15.63
N TYR A 202 -10.05 -3.23 -16.79
CA TYR A 202 -9.77 -2.06 -17.65
C TYR A 202 -10.24 -0.74 -17.03
N SER A 203 -11.25 -0.78 -16.17
CA SER A 203 -11.79 0.39 -15.47
C SER A 203 -10.95 0.82 -14.25
N HIS A 204 -9.81 0.14 -14.02
CA HIS A 204 -8.94 0.48 -12.90
C HIS A 204 -8.45 1.92 -13.01
N CYS A 205 -8.58 2.66 -11.91
CA CYS A 205 -8.27 4.07 -11.89
C CYS A 205 -7.78 4.51 -10.49
N VAL A 206 -7.18 5.68 -10.45
CA VAL A 206 -6.78 6.35 -9.21
C VAL A 206 -7.75 7.49 -8.94
N THR A 207 -8.33 7.49 -7.75
CA THR A 207 -9.18 8.58 -7.26
C THR A 207 -8.60 9.19 -6.00
N ILE A 208 -9.01 10.41 -5.71
CA ILE A 208 -8.55 11.17 -4.55
C ILE A 208 -9.72 11.82 -3.82
N ALA A 209 -9.65 11.83 -2.51
CA ALA A 209 -10.52 12.58 -1.63
C ALA A 209 -9.69 13.40 -0.65
N ARG A 210 -10.24 14.43 -0.05
CA ARG A 210 -9.53 15.25 0.94
C ARG A 210 -10.37 15.54 2.17
N SER A 211 -9.70 15.84 3.26
CA SER A 211 -10.31 16.29 4.52
C SER A 211 -9.35 17.23 5.26
N ASP A 212 -9.85 18.10 6.11
CA ASP A 212 -9.07 18.87 7.07
C ASP A 212 -8.74 18.09 8.35
N ASN A 213 -9.28 16.87 8.48
CA ASN A 213 -9.09 15.99 9.63
C ASN A 213 -8.74 14.57 9.17
N VAL A 214 -7.74 13.95 9.81
CA VAL A 214 -7.32 12.57 9.49
C VAL A 214 -8.46 11.55 9.62
N PHE A 215 -9.41 11.79 10.50
CA PHE A 215 -10.60 10.95 10.70
C PHE A 215 -11.79 11.38 9.83
N GLY A 216 -11.57 12.24 8.84
CA GLY A 216 -12.61 12.69 7.92
C GLY A 216 -13.65 13.64 8.53
N PRO A 217 -14.76 13.85 7.81
CA PRO A 217 -15.13 13.16 6.56
C PRO A 217 -14.24 13.55 5.38
N TYR A 218 -13.93 12.58 4.50
CA TYR A 218 -13.22 12.83 3.26
C TYR A 218 -14.19 13.12 2.13
N GLU A 219 -13.96 14.24 1.45
CA GLU A 219 -14.76 14.66 0.29
C GLU A 219 -14.06 14.24 -1.00
N THR A 220 -14.78 13.52 -1.86
CA THR A 220 -14.31 13.14 -3.19
C THR A 220 -14.01 14.39 -4.02
N MET A 221 -12.82 14.46 -4.60
CA MET A 221 -12.47 15.58 -5.45
C MET A 221 -13.20 15.52 -6.81
N PRO A 222 -13.61 16.67 -7.38
CA PRO A 222 -14.47 16.70 -8.57
C PRO A 222 -13.76 16.18 -9.84
N ASP A 223 -12.43 16.29 -9.93
CA ASP A 223 -11.67 15.94 -11.14
C ASP A 223 -11.21 14.47 -11.16
N ASN A 224 -11.94 13.58 -10.47
CA ASN A 224 -11.68 12.15 -10.51
C ASN A 224 -12.26 11.49 -11.78
N PRO A 225 -11.61 10.41 -12.27
CA PRO A 225 -10.35 9.84 -11.78
C PRO A 225 -9.13 10.66 -12.21
N LEU A 226 -8.11 10.73 -11.35
CA LEU A 226 -6.86 11.43 -11.66
C LEU A 226 -6.05 10.69 -12.73
N LEU A 227 -6.13 9.37 -12.74
CA LEU A 227 -5.40 8.51 -13.66
C LEU A 227 -6.24 7.27 -13.98
N THR A 228 -6.37 6.97 -15.25
CA THR A 228 -7.03 5.77 -15.74
C THR A 228 -6.50 5.41 -17.13
N SER A 229 -6.52 4.13 -17.47
CA SER A 229 -6.25 3.63 -18.82
C SER A 229 -7.52 3.34 -19.63
N ASP A 230 -8.70 3.61 -19.07
CA ASP A 230 -10.00 3.21 -19.64
C ASP A 230 -10.45 4.05 -20.83
N GLN A 231 -9.76 5.11 -21.21
CA GLN A 231 -10.24 5.96 -22.28
C GLN A 231 -9.34 5.94 -23.51
N ASN A 232 -9.76 5.16 -24.51
CA ASN A 232 -9.45 5.33 -25.93
C ASN A 232 -8.10 4.90 -26.47
N ASP A 233 -7.21 4.30 -25.72
CA ASP A 233 -5.98 3.73 -26.28
C ASP A 233 -5.83 2.25 -25.90
N LEU A 234 -6.27 1.36 -26.78
CA LEU A 234 -6.11 -0.09 -26.64
C LEU A 234 -4.64 -0.53 -26.63
N THR A 235 -3.70 0.39 -26.89
CA THR A 235 -2.26 0.17 -26.80
C THR A 235 -1.72 0.55 -25.41
N ALA A 236 -2.47 1.27 -24.60
CA ALA A 236 -2.09 1.59 -23.24
C ALA A 236 -2.16 0.34 -22.34
N ILE A 237 -1.38 0.35 -21.28
CA ILE A 237 -1.30 -0.74 -20.30
C ILE A 237 -2.70 -1.00 -19.71
N GLN A 238 -3.20 -2.21 -19.92
CA GLN A 238 -4.59 -2.61 -19.58
C GLN A 238 -4.91 -2.62 -18.09
N LYS A 239 -3.91 -2.57 -17.24
CA LYS A 239 -4.07 -2.57 -15.79
C LYS A 239 -3.02 -1.62 -15.21
N LEU A 240 -3.49 -0.51 -14.72
CA LEU A 240 -2.69 0.40 -13.95
C LEU A 240 -2.91 0.07 -12.47
N SER A 241 -2.06 -0.76 -11.89
CA SER A 241 -2.05 -0.96 -10.45
C SER A 241 -1.18 0.13 -9.83
N LEU A 242 -1.80 1.24 -9.46
CA LEU A 242 -1.19 2.31 -8.68
C LEU A 242 -1.75 2.25 -7.26
N ILE A 243 -1.69 1.09 -6.65
CA ILE A 243 -2.23 0.90 -5.30
C ILE A 243 -1.46 1.77 -4.30
N HIS A 244 -0.19 2.07 -4.58
CA HIS A 244 0.60 2.96 -3.73
C HIS A 244 1.49 3.88 -4.57
N ILE A 245 1.04 5.11 -4.78
CA ILE A 245 1.87 6.15 -5.39
C ILE A 245 2.86 6.67 -4.35
N SER A 246 4.11 6.86 -4.78
CA SER A 246 5.18 7.43 -3.95
C SER A 246 4.80 8.78 -3.34
N GLU A 247 5.34 9.07 -2.17
CA GLU A 247 5.20 10.39 -1.55
C GLU A 247 5.54 11.50 -2.54
N PRO A 248 4.73 12.59 -2.58
CA PRO A 248 5.10 13.77 -3.34
C PRO A 248 6.45 14.27 -2.82
N THR A 249 7.43 14.34 -3.71
CA THR A 249 8.71 14.95 -3.40
C THR A 249 8.46 16.37 -2.94
N ARG A 250 8.76 16.68 -1.68
CA ARG A 250 8.82 18.07 -1.25
C ARG A 250 9.87 18.78 -2.09
N PRO A 251 9.58 19.96 -2.64
CA PRO A 251 10.58 20.78 -3.33
C PRO A 251 11.72 21.17 -2.39
#